data_000055b828df12536fb96e7fccc5902e
#
_entry.id   000055b828df12536fb96e7fccc5902e
#
_cell.length_a   1.000
_cell.length_b   1.000
_cell.length_c   1.000
_cell.angle_alpha   90.00
_cell.angle_beta   90.00
_cell.angle_gamma   90.00
#
_symmetry.space_group_name_H-M   'P 1'
#
loop_
_entity.id
_entity.type
_entity.pdbx_description
1 polymer ?
#
loop_
_entity_poly.entity_id
_entity_poly.type
_entity_poly.pdbx_seq_one_letter_code
_entity_poly.pdbx_strand_id
1 'polypeptide(L)'
;MGINTGHVGFLAEADPDGIEQVVADLVAGHYTVETRTTLDVEVICPDGTVTRDWALNEAALEKRDRARMIEVAIGVDGQAVSSFGCDGLIMSTPTGSTAYAFSCGGPVIWPEVEALLLVPVAAHALFTRPLVLGPNSCMEVVVQRVGFGGAEIWCDGRRSLDVPVGARIRVTRAERPVRLARFNQAPFASRLV
;
A
#
# COMPACT_ATOMS: atom_id res chain seq x y z
N MET A 1 11.09 -5.27 -13.65
CA MET A 1 12.47 -4.78 -13.38
C MET A 1 12.38 -3.32 -12.98
N GLY A 2 13.08 -2.92 -11.93
CA GLY A 2 13.22 -1.52 -11.50
C GLY A 2 14.66 -1.05 -11.66
N ILE A 3 14.85 0.18 -12.12
CA ILE A 3 16.18 0.83 -12.21
C ILE A 3 16.15 1.99 -11.21
N ASN A 4 17.19 2.10 -10.40
CA ASN A 4 17.30 3.16 -9.41
C ASN A 4 17.72 4.47 -10.10
N THR A 5 16.81 5.46 -10.13
CA THR A 5 17.12 6.81 -10.61
C THR A 5 17.21 7.84 -9.47
N GLY A 6 17.18 7.37 -8.22
CA GLY A 6 17.21 8.20 -7.01
C GLY A 6 17.93 7.51 -5.86
N HIS A 7 17.73 8.01 -4.63
CA HIS A 7 18.43 7.53 -3.43
C HIS A 7 17.72 6.41 -2.66
N VAL A 8 16.48 6.05 -3.03
CA VAL A 8 15.68 5.02 -2.35
C VAL A 8 15.08 4.08 -3.39
N GLY A 9 15.45 2.80 -3.35
CA GLY A 9 14.98 1.84 -4.33
C GLY A 9 15.01 0.39 -3.87
N PHE A 10 14.07 0.00 -2.97
CA PHE A 10 13.95 -1.41 -2.54
C PHE A 10 13.64 -2.39 -3.68
N LEU A 11 13.09 -1.91 -4.79
CA LEU A 11 12.75 -2.71 -5.98
C LEU A 11 13.74 -2.53 -7.13
N ALA A 12 14.71 -1.61 -7.00
CA ALA A 12 15.69 -1.39 -8.03
C ALA A 12 16.78 -2.48 -8.02
N GLU A 13 17.16 -2.93 -9.20
CA GLU A 13 18.16 -4.01 -9.40
C GLU A 13 19.49 -3.49 -9.93
N ALA A 14 19.50 -2.30 -10.52
CA ALA A 14 20.69 -1.69 -11.08
C ALA A 14 20.64 -0.17 -10.99
N ASP A 15 21.81 0.44 -10.98
CA ASP A 15 22.01 1.85 -11.21
C ASP A 15 21.95 2.18 -12.71
N PRO A 16 21.76 3.45 -13.10
CA PRO A 16 21.68 3.85 -14.50
C PRO A 16 22.87 3.38 -15.35
N ASP A 17 24.06 3.35 -14.78
CA ASP A 17 25.29 2.92 -15.47
C ASP A 17 25.33 1.42 -15.79
N GLY A 18 24.50 0.60 -15.12
CA GLY A 18 24.39 -0.83 -15.34
C GLY A 18 23.32 -1.28 -16.34
N ILE A 19 22.62 -0.34 -16.97
CA ILE A 19 21.43 -0.64 -17.83
C ILE A 19 21.78 -1.59 -18.98
N GLU A 20 22.91 -1.40 -19.66
CA GLU A 20 23.31 -2.23 -20.81
C GLU A 20 23.49 -3.69 -20.41
N GLN A 21 24.16 -3.94 -19.28
CA GLN A 21 24.35 -5.29 -18.76
C GLN A 21 23.01 -5.92 -18.35
N VAL A 22 22.14 -5.17 -17.69
CA VAL A 22 20.81 -5.65 -17.27
C VAL A 22 19.94 -6.01 -18.47
N VAL A 23 20.00 -5.23 -19.56
CA VAL A 23 19.29 -5.54 -20.81
C VAL A 23 19.85 -6.81 -21.44
N ALA A 24 21.20 -6.96 -21.48
CA ALA A 24 21.84 -8.16 -22.00
C ALA A 24 21.43 -9.42 -21.21
N ASP A 25 21.43 -9.34 -19.87
CA ASP A 25 21.00 -10.44 -18.99
C ASP A 25 19.51 -10.76 -19.15
N LEU A 26 18.66 -9.74 -19.34
CA LEU A 26 17.23 -9.93 -19.60
C LEU A 26 17.00 -10.70 -20.91
N VAL A 27 17.70 -10.31 -21.98
CA VAL A 27 17.59 -10.97 -23.29
C VAL A 27 18.15 -12.39 -23.24
N ALA A 28 19.23 -12.60 -22.50
CA ALA A 28 19.83 -13.93 -22.29
C ALA A 28 19.03 -14.84 -21.34
N GLY A 29 18.03 -14.32 -20.64
CA GLY A 29 17.28 -15.07 -19.64
C GLY A 29 18.02 -15.28 -18.31
N HIS A 30 19.09 -14.52 -18.04
CA HIS A 30 19.90 -14.62 -16.83
C HIS A 30 19.27 -13.84 -15.67
N TYR A 31 18.08 -14.24 -15.23
CA TYR A 31 17.36 -13.66 -14.10
C TYR A 31 16.50 -14.70 -13.41
N THR A 32 16.13 -14.43 -12.16
CA THR A 32 15.09 -15.16 -11.45
C THR A 32 13.80 -14.34 -11.44
N VAL A 33 12.65 -14.99 -11.26
CA VAL A 33 11.37 -14.30 -11.13
C VAL A 33 10.93 -14.33 -9.68
N GLU A 34 10.79 -13.15 -9.09
CA GLU A 34 10.21 -12.98 -7.78
C GLU A 34 8.77 -12.47 -7.90
N THR A 35 7.86 -13.11 -7.18
CA THR A 35 6.43 -12.75 -7.20
C THR A 35 6.14 -11.80 -6.03
N ARG A 36 5.44 -10.71 -6.31
CA ARG A 36 5.03 -9.72 -5.33
C ARG A 36 3.51 -9.64 -5.26
N THR A 37 2.99 -9.75 -4.04
CA THR A 37 1.57 -9.52 -3.75
C THR A 37 1.17 -8.11 -4.15
N THR A 38 -0.05 -7.97 -4.66
CA THR A 38 -0.69 -6.68 -4.96
C THR A 38 -2.03 -6.58 -4.23
N LEU A 39 -2.58 -5.37 -4.17
CA LEU A 39 -3.89 -5.09 -3.58
C LEU A 39 -4.91 -4.82 -4.68
N ASP A 40 -6.12 -5.35 -4.52
CA ASP A 40 -7.33 -4.84 -5.16
C ASP A 40 -7.96 -3.80 -4.24
N VAL A 41 -8.32 -2.66 -4.81
CA VAL A 41 -8.90 -1.51 -4.10
C VAL A 41 -10.25 -1.19 -4.71
N GLU A 42 -11.31 -1.21 -3.91
CA GLU A 42 -12.65 -0.81 -4.30
C GLU A 42 -13.12 0.37 -3.44
N VAL A 43 -13.65 1.40 -4.07
CA VAL A 43 -14.39 2.47 -3.41
C VAL A 43 -15.85 2.36 -3.81
N ILE A 44 -16.70 2.10 -2.85
CA ILE A 44 -18.15 1.92 -2.99
C ILE A 44 -18.82 3.17 -2.42
N CYS A 45 -19.35 4.00 -3.30
CA CYS A 45 -20.03 5.24 -2.94
C CYS A 45 -21.45 4.98 -2.38
N PRO A 46 -22.05 5.93 -1.61
CA PRO A 46 -23.40 5.79 -1.09
C PRO A 46 -24.49 5.66 -2.16
N ASP A 47 -24.25 6.17 -3.36
CA ASP A 47 -25.14 6.05 -4.51
C ASP A 47 -25.05 4.70 -5.24
N GLY A 48 -24.19 3.79 -4.76
CA GLY A 48 -23.94 2.48 -5.34
C GLY A 48 -22.88 2.47 -6.45
N THR A 49 -22.31 3.62 -6.81
CA THR A 49 -21.19 3.68 -7.75
C THR A 49 -19.96 2.98 -7.16
N VAL A 50 -19.31 2.13 -7.95
CA VAL A 50 -18.09 1.43 -7.54
C VAL A 50 -16.94 1.78 -8.48
N THR A 51 -15.87 2.30 -7.91
CA THR A 51 -14.60 2.54 -8.62
C THR A 51 -13.54 1.58 -8.10
N ARG A 52 -12.62 1.18 -8.99
CA ARG A 52 -11.60 0.15 -8.71
C ARG A 52 -10.24 0.58 -9.17
N ASP A 53 -9.24 0.21 -8.40
CA ASP A 53 -7.83 0.33 -8.76
C ASP A 53 -7.06 -0.80 -8.06
N TRP A 54 -5.74 -0.82 -8.22
CA TRP A 54 -4.83 -1.77 -7.59
C TRP A 54 -3.59 -1.07 -7.06
N ALA A 55 -2.84 -1.72 -6.17
CA ALA A 55 -1.57 -1.19 -5.69
C ALA A 55 -0.52 -2.30 -5.52
N LEU A 56 0.74 -1.97 -5.81
CA LEU A 56 1.90 -2.81 -5.53
C LEU A 56 2.41 -2.58 -4.10
N ASN A 57 2.55 -1.32 -3.71
CA ASN A 57 3.00 -0.95 -2.36
C ASN A 57 1.81 -0.77 -1.42
N GLU A 58 1.01 0.28 -1.64
CA GLU A 58 -0.07 0.65 -0.73
C GLU A 58 -1.21 1.42 -1.41
N ALA A 59 -2.36 1.34 -0.76
CA ALA A 59 -3.48 2.25 -0.94
C ALA A 59 -3.57 3.16 0.29
N ALA A 60 -3.30 4.45 0.12
CA ALA A 60 -3.28 5.44 1.19
C ALA A 60 -4.54 6.32 1.12
N LEU A 61 -5.45 6.14 2.08
CA LEU A 61 -6.56 7.08 2.30
C LEU A 61 -6.01 8.32 2.98
N GLU A 62 -6.25 9.48 2.41
CA GLU A 62 -5.76 10.76 2.91
C GLU A 62 -6.87 11.82 2.93
N LYS A 63 -6.76 12.72 3.90
CA LYS A 63 -7.57 13.93 3.94
C LYS A 63 -7.08 14.95 2.91
N ARG A 64 -7.97 15.69 2.30
CA ARG A 64 -7.64 16.88 1.50
C ARG A 64 -7.54 18.16 2.32
N ASP A 65 -8.28 18.21 3.43
CA ASP A 65 -8.25 19.36 4.35
C ASP A 65 -7.06 19.27 5.30
N ARG A 66 -6.16 20.25 5.24
CA ARG A 66 -4.99 20.30 6.13
C ARG A 66 -5.34 20.53 7.59
N ALA A 67 -6.45 21.23 7.87
CA ALA A 67 -6.81 21.66 9.21
C ALA A 67 -7.67 20.63 9.98
N ARG A 68 -8.33 19.72 9.29
CA ARG A 68 -9.28 18.79 9.91
C ARG A 68 -8.93 17.34 9.61
N MET A 69 -9.10 16.49 10.59
CA MET A 69 -9.00 15.03 10.43
C MET A 69 -10.20 14.48 9.66
N ILE A 70 -10.02 13.31 9.09
CA ILE A 70 -11.13 12.44 8.68
C ILE A 70 -11.53 11.53 9.84
N GLU A 71 -12.81 11.22 9.97
CA GLU A 71 -13.31 10.21 10.89
C GLU A 71 -13.60 8.94 10.10
N VAL A 72 -13.02 7.83 10.53
CA VAL A 72 -13.13 6.53 9.88
C VAL A 72 -13.62 5.46 10.84
N ALA A 73 -14.39 4.51 10.34
CA ALA A 73 -14.65 3.23 10.99
C ALA A 73 -13.90 2.14 10.22
N ILE A 74 -13.17 1.31 10.93
CA ILE A 74 -12.36 0.23 10.38
C ILE A 74 -13.01 -1.11 10.70
N GLY A 75 -13.10 -1.96 9.72
CA GLY A 75 -13.49 -3.37 9.83
C GLY A 75 -12.43 -4.29 9.21
N VAL A 76 -12.39 -5.50 9.70
CA VAL A 76 -11.59 -6.60 9.13
C VAL A 76 -12.48 -7.83 9.09
N ASP A 77 -12.55 -8.46 7.92
CA ASP A 77 -13.33 -9.70 7.69
C ASP A 77 -14.80 -9.58 8.15
N GLY A 78 -15.40 -8.40 7.90
CA GLY A 78 -16.79 -8.11 8.29
C GLY A 78 -16.99 -7.80 9.76
N GLN A 79 -15.94 -7.76 10.59
CA GLN A 79 -16.01 -7.41 12.00
C GLN A 79 -15.52 -5.98 12.24
N ALA A 80 -16.27 -5.18 12.98
CA ALA A 80 -15.86 -3.85 13.40
C ALA A 80 -14.65 -3.94 14.36
N VAL A 81 -13.59 -3.20 14.05
CA VAL A 81 -12.35 -3.18 14.83
C VAL A 81 -12.20 -1.90 15.63
N SER A 82 -12.37 -0.74 14.99
CA SER A 82 -12.16 0.56 15.64
C SER A 82 -12.83 1.69 14.85
N SER A 83 -13.02 2.83 15.52
CA SER A 83 -13.44 4.09 14.88
C SER A 83 -12.71 5.26 15.55
N PHE A 84 -12.10 6.13 14.74
CA PHE A 84 -11.30 7.26 15.23
C PHE A 84 -11.10 8.35 14.17
N GLY A 85 -10.65 9.51 14.63
CA GLY A 85 -10.16 10.58 13.77
C GLY A 85 -8.68 10.38 13.42
N CYS A 86 -8.30 10.64 12.17
CA CYS A 86 -6.91 10.53 11.71
C CYS A 86 -6.63 11.47 10.54
N ASP A 87 -5.37 11.60 10.17
CA ASP A 87 -4.95 12.30 8.95
C ASP A 87 -5.02 11.39 7.72
N GLY A 88 -4.94 10.09 7.93
CA GLY A 88 -5.03 9.09 6.88
C GLY A 88 -4.95 7.65 7.40
N LEU A 89 -5.02 6.71 6.49
CA LEU A 89 -4.93 5.28 6.75
C LEU A 89 -4.26 4.58 5.58
N ILE A 90 -3.21 3.83 5.85
CA ILE A 90 -2.44 3.12 4.82
C ILE A 90 -2.76 1.64 4.88
N MET A 91 -3.19 1.08 3.76
CA MET A 91 -3.40 -0.36 3.55
C MET A 91 -2.32 -0.84 2.60
N SER A 92 -1.45 -1.74 3.07
CA SER A 92 -0.19 -2.03 2.38
C SER A 92 0.08 -3.52 2.21
N THR A 93 0.86 -3.84 1.19
CA THR A 93 1.48 -5.15 0.98
C THR A 93 2.79 -5.26 1.77
N PRO A 94 3.42 -6.45 1.86
CA PRO A 94 4.77 -6.59 2.37
C PRO A 94 5.79 -5.73 1.60
N THR A 95 5.62 -5.59 0.30
CA THR A 95 6.46 -4.72 -0.54
C THR A 95 6.36 -3.26 -0.10
N GLY A 96 5.16 -2.77 0.15
CA GLY A 96 4.90 -1.40 0.61
C GLY A 96 5.26 -1.15 2.08
N SER A 97 5.55 -2.21 2.86
CA SER A 97 5.95 -2.06 4.26
C SER A 97 7.25 -1.24 4.45
N THR A 98 8.07 -1.12 3.42
CA THR A 98 9.28 -0.29 3.37
C THR A 98 9.09 1.05 2.66
N ALA A 99 7.86 1.36 2.24
CA ALA A 99 7.49 2.62 1.57
C ALA A 99 6.78 3.57 2.56
N TYR A 100 5.62 4.10 2.21
CA TYR A 100 4.91 5.07 3.04
C TYR A 100 4.47 4.50 4.40
N ALA A 101 4.10 3.22 4.44
CA ALA A 101 3.77 2.54 5.70
C ALA A 101 4.91 2.59 6.71
N PHE A 102 6.18 2.45 6.26
CA PHE A 102 7.36 2.58 7.12
C PHE A 102 7.48 3.97 7.73
N SER A 103 7.30 5.02 6.92
CA SER A 103 7.37 6.42 7.37
C SER A 103 6.31 6.75 8.42
N CYS A 104 5.21 6.00 8.44
CA CYS A 104 4.12 6.13 9.42
C CYS A 104 4.23 5.15 10.59
N GLY A 105 5.39 4.53 10.79
CA GLY A 105 5.67 3.66 11.94
C GLY A 105 5.15 2.23 11.78
N GLY A 106 4.82 1.81 10.57
CA GLY A 106 4.53 0.41 10.25
C GLY A 106 5.76 -0.49 10.37
N PRO A 107 5.59 -1.78 10.70
CA PRO A 107 6.68 -2.74 10.75
C PRO A 107 7.18 -3.07 9.34
N VAL A 108 8.47 -3.35 9.20
CA VAL A 108 9.03 -3.96 7.99
C VAL A 108 8.57 -5.41 7.92
N ILE A 109 7.99 -5.78 6.80
CA ILE A 109 7.56 -7.15 6.52
C ILE A 109 8.44 -7.71 5.40
N TRP A 110 9.04 -8.89 5.63
CA TRP A 110 9.83 -9.57 4.61
C TRP A 110 8.96 -9.94 3.41
N PRO A 111 9.48 -9.84 2.20
CA PRO A 111 8.70 -10.09 0.98
C PRO A 111 8.06 -11.47 0.88
N GLU A 112 8.67 -12.46 1.54
CA GLU A 112 8.19 -13.85 1.55
C GLU A 112 7.06 -14.07 2.57
N VAL A 113 6.83 -13.11 3.47
CA VAL A 113 5.75 -13.19 4.46
C VAL A 113 4.44 -12.80 3.80
N GLU A 114 3.52 -13.74 3.70
CA GLU A 114 2.18 -13.49 3.20
C GLU A 114 1.34 -12.77 4.27
N ALA A 115 1.21 -11.45 4.15
CA ALA A 115 0.46 -10.62 5.07
C ALA A 115 -0.10 -9.39 4.37
N LEU A 116 -1.04 -8.72 5.03
CA LEU A 116 -1.48 -7.35 4.71
C LEU A 116 -1.22 -6.46 5.92
N LEU A 117 -1.02 -5.18 5.69
CA LEU A 117 -0.67 -4.22 6.72
C LEU A 117 -1.67 -3.05 6.69
N LEU A 118 -2.15 -2.64 7.87
CA LEU A 118 -2.99 -1.47 8.03
C LEU A 118 -2.32 -0.54 9.05
N VAL A 119 -1.99 0.68 8.61
CA VAL A 119 -1.24 1.67 9.40
C VAL A 119 -2.02 2.97 9.49
N PRO A 120 -2.49 3.37 10.67
CA PRO A 120 -3.09 4.69 10.89
C PRO A 120 -2.03 5.80 10.82
N VAL A 121 -2.40 6.94 10.22
CA VAL A 121 -1.57 8.14 10.14
C VAL A 121 -2.11 9.20 11.09
N ALA A 122 -1.29 9.62 12.05
CA ALA A 122 -1.64 10.65 13.05
C ALA A 122 -3.01 10.41 13.69
N ALA A 123 -3.32 9.19 14.08
CA ALA A 123 -4.61 8.82 14.62
C ALA A 123 -4.79 9.28 16.08
N HIS A 124 -5.95 9.84 16.36
CA HIS A 124 -6.38 10.26 17.69
C HIS A 124 -7.29 9.21 18.34
N ALA A 125 -6.67 8.16 18.90
CA ALA A 125 -7.35 7.13 19.67
C ALA A 125 -6.42 6.51 20.70
N LEU A 126 -7.00 5.91 21.73
CA LEU A 126 -6.25 5.24 22.81
C LEU A 126 -5.45 4.01 22.29
N PHE A 127 -5.89 3.40 21.21
CA PHE A 127 -5.27 2.23 20.61
C PHE A 127 -5.16 2.39 19.09
N THR A 128 -3.98 2.83 18.64
CA THR A 128 -3.67 3.05 17.21
C THR A 128 -2.31 2.44 16.89
N ARG A 129 -2.26 1.14 16.92
CA ARG A 129 -1.08 0.42 16.46
C ARG A 129 -1.31 -0.10 15.04
N PRO A 130 -0.26 -0.18 14.21
CA PRO A 130 -0.34 -0.90 12.95
C PRO A 130 -0.81 -2.34 13.18
N LEU A 131 -1.70 -2.81 12.29
CA LEU A 131 -2.19 -4.18 12.30
C LEU A 131 -1.53 -4.96 11.16
N VAL A 132 -0.99 -6.13 11.50
CA VAL A 132 -0.56 -7.13 10.52
C VAL A 132 -1.66 -8.18 10.43
N LEU A 133 -2.19 -8.36 9.22
CA LEU A 133 -3.35 -9.19 8.94
C LEU A 133 -2.95 -10.39 8.07
N GLY A 134 -3.75 -11.43 8.08
CA GLY A 134 -3.56 -12.57 7.20
C GLY A 134 -3.72 -12.20 5.72
N PRO A 135 -3.14 -12.97 4.81
CA PRO A 135 -3.12 -12.64 3.37
C PRO A 135 -4.52 -12.67 2.73
N ASN A 136 -5.48 -13.34 3.34
CA ASN A 136 -6.84 -13.47 2.84
C ASN A 136 -7.83 -12.53 3.53
N SER A 137 -7.36 -11.67 4.44
CA SER A 137 -8.22 -10.72 5.14
C SER A 137 -8.72 -9.63 4.19
N CYS A 138 -9.95 -9.20 4.44
CA CYS A 138 -10.56 -8.04 3.80
C CYS A 138 -10.49 -6.85 4.77
N MET A 139 -9.76 -5.81 4.40
CA MET A 139 -9.77 -4.53 5.11
C MET A 139 -10.92 -3.69 4.61
N GLU A 140 -11.74 -3.19 5.51
CA GLU A 140 -12.86 -2.30 5.20
C GLU A 140 -12.72 -0.99 5.97
N VAL A 141 -12.93 0.12 5.28
CA VAL A 141 -12.90 1.46 5.87
C VAL A 141 -14.13 2.23 5.42
N VAL A 142 -14.92 2.73 6.37
CA VAL A 142 -16.03 3.63 6.10
C VAL A 142 -15.63 5.03 6.50
N VAL A 143 -15.69 5.97 5.57
CA VAL A 143 -15.42 7.39 5.83
C VAL A 143 -16.69 8.01 6.40
N GLN A 144 -16.69 8.29 7.72
CA GLN A 144 -17.84 8.81 8.45
C GLN A 144 -17.94 10.32 8.36
N ARG A 145 -16.79 11.00 8.34
CA ARG A 145 -16.71 12.47 8.30
C ARG A 145 -15.42 12.93 7.61
N VAL A 146 -15.52 14.02 6.88
CA VAL A 146 -14.39 14.70 6.24
C VAL A 146 -14.48 16.20 6.50
N GLY A 147 -13.33 16.90 6.37
CA GLY A 147 -13.28 18.35 6.30
C GLY A 147 -13.64 18.89 4.91
N PHE A 148 -13.35 20.16 4.67
CA PHE A 148 -13.47 20.75 3.35
C PHE A 148 -12.56 20.04 2.32
N GLY A 149 -13.10 19.80 1.12
CA GLY A 149 -12.36 19.13 0.05
C GLY A 149 -12.46 17.59 0.04
N GLY A 150 -13.01 16.97 1.09
CA GLY A 150 -13.25 15.52 1.10
C GLY A 150 -12.03 14.70 1.49
N ALA A 151 -12.04 13.44 1.07
CA ALA A 151 -10.93 12.50 1.18
C ALA A 151 -10.65 11.86 -0.19
N GLU A 152 -9.48 11.28 -0.33
CA GLU A 152 -9.06 10.55 -1.51
C GLU A 152 -8.21 9.34 -1.12
N ILE A 153 -8.21 8.31 -1.94
CA ILE A 153 -7.32 7.17 -1.78
C ILE A 153 -6.31 7.13 -2.92
N TRP A 154 -5.03 7.09 -2.57
CA TRP A 154 -3.91 7.04 -3.50
C TRP A 154 -3.35 5.64 -3.63
N CYS A 155 -3.30 5.11 -4.82
CA CYS A 155 -2.66 3.83 -5.14
C CYS A 155 -1.23 4.08 -5.64
N ASP A 156 -0.25 3.58 -4.89
CA ASP A 156 1.19 3.73 -5.15
C ASP A 156 1.63 5.20 -5.34
N GLY A 157 0.93 6.16 -4.72
CA GLY A 157 1.20 7.59 -4.85
C GLY A 157 1.06 8.16 -6.28
N ARG A 158 0.41 7.43 -7.20
CA ARG A 158 0.31 7.80 -8.63
C ARG A 158 -1.10 7.93 -9.16
N ARG A 159 -2.03 7.18 -8.63
CA ARG A 159 -3.43 7.13 -9.07
C ARG A 159 -4.31 7.38 -7.87
N SER A 160 -5.31 8.22 -8.01
CA SER A 160 -6.23 8.53 -6.92
C SER A 160 -7.68 8.30 -7.31
N LEU A 161 -8.48 7.91 -6.33
CA LEU A 161 -9.92 7.81 -6.41
C LEU A 161 -10.54 8.73 -5.35
N ASP A 162 -11.60 9.42 -5.70
CA ASP A 162 -12.37 10.23 -4.76
C ASP A 162 -13.10 9.35 -3.74
N VAL A 163 -13.08 9.77 -2.48
CA VAL A 163 -13.76 9.07 -1.39
C VAL A 163 -14.72 10.03 -0.68
N PRO A 164 -16.00 10.05 -1.06
CA PRO A 164 -17.01 10.88 -0.40
C PRO A 164 -17.38 10.34 0.99
N VAL A 165 -18.01 11.18 1.82
CA VAL A 165 -18.59 10.77 3.11
C VAL A 165 -19.59 9.63 2.89
N GLY A 166 -19.51 8.63 3.74
CA GLY A 166 -20.34 7.43 3.66
C GLY A 166 -19.82 6.38 2.67
N ALA A 167 -18.77 6.67 1.89
CA ALA A 167 -18.16 5.67 1.05
C ALA A 167 -17.48 4.57 1.89
N ARG A 168 -17.55 3.36 1.37
CA ARG A 168 -16.84 2.17 1.89
C ARG A 168 -15.69 1.84 0.97
N ILE A 169 -14.50 1.78 1.54
CA ILE A 169 -13.30 1.29 0.87
C ILE A 169 -13.15 -0.18 1.27
N ARG A 170 -12.90 -1.05 0.30
CA ARG A 170 -12.52 -2.45 0.52
C ARG A 170 -11.16 -2.71 -0.12
N VAL A 171 -10.26 -3.28 0.65
CA VAL A 171 -8.92 -3.64 0.16
C VAL A 171 -8.64 -5.10 0.51
N THR A 172 -8.30 -5.86 -0.51
CA THR A 172 -7.97 -7.28 -0.41
C THR A 172 -6.69 -7.58 -1.18
N ARG A 173 -6.09 -8.72 -0.95
CA ARG A 173 -5.04 -9.24 -1.82
C ARG A 173 -5.62 -9.49 -3.21
N ALA A 174 -4.96 -8.96 -4.24
CA ALA A 174 -5.35 -9.21 -5.62
C ALA A 174 -4.94 -10.63 -6.07
N GLU A 175 -5.70 -11.18 -7.01
CA GLU A 175 -5.38 -12.47 -7.63
C GLU A 175 -4.16 -12.40 -8.56
N ARG A 176 -3.88 -11.20 -9.11
CA ARG A 176 -2.80 -10.98 -10.08
C ARG A 176 -1.58 -10.35 -9.41
N PRO A 177 -0.55 -11.15 -9.09
CA PRO A 177 0.68 -10.60 -8.54
C PRO A 177 1.53 -9.90 -9.61
N VAL A 178 2.42 -9.02 -9.16
CA VAL A 178 3.50 -8.49 -10.02
C VAL A 178 4.66 -9.48 -10.02
N ARG A 179 5.20 -9.75 -11.20
CA ARG A 179 6.39 -10.60 -11.40
C ARG A 179 7.60 -9.69 -11.66
N LEU A 180 8.57 -9.73 -10.77
CA LEU A 180 9.80 -8.97 -10.87
C LEU A 180 10.93 -9.85 -11.37
N ALA A 181 11.61 -9.41 -12.42
CA ALA A 181 12.89 -9.99 -12.81
C ALA A 181 13.97 -9.51 -11.85
N ARG A 182 14.70 -10.45 -11.25
CA ARG A 182 15.78 -10.24 -10.27
C ARG A 182 17.09 -10.69 -10.87
N PHE A 183 18.05 -9.79 -10.96
CA PHE A 183 19.39 -10.01 -11.49
C PHE A 183 20.42 -10.21 -10.37
N ASN A 184 20.14 -9.65 -9.21
CA ASN A 184 20.99 -9.75 -8.04
C ASN A 184 20.30 -10.59 -6.95
N GLN A 185 21.01 -11.56 -6.39
CA GLN A 185 20.53 -12.43 -5.30
C GLN A 185 20.86 -11.85 -3.90
N ALA A 186 21.18 -10.56 -3.81
CA ALA A 186 21.44 -9.94 -2.51
C ALA A 186 20.27 -10.14 -1.56
N PRO A 187 20.51 -10.55 -0.31
CA PRO A 187 19.45 -10.74 0.68
C PRO A 187 18.64 -9.45 0.90
N PHE A 188 17.36 -9.59 1.24
CA PHE A 188 16.50 -8.44 1.51
C PHE A 188 17.06 -7.52 2.60
N ALA A 189 17.67 -8.10 3.64
CA ALA A 189 18.29 -7.35 4.74
C ALA A 189 19.36 -6.35 4.29
N SER A 190 20.11 -6.64 3.22
CA SER A 190 21.15 -5.72 2.69
C SER A 190 20.57 -4.46 2.06
N ARG A 191 19.27 -4.39 1.87
CA ARG A 191 18.53 -3.23 1.31
C ARG A 191 17.94 -2.33 2.39
N LEU A 192 18.05 -2.74 3.66
CA LEU A 192 17.54 -1.98 4.82
C LEU A 192 18.60 -1.03 5.40
N VAL A 193 19.81 -1.07 4.89
CA VAL A 193 20.97 -0.28 5.38
C VAL A 193 21.30 0.85 4.43
#